data_b911d19e5b2cd77d04640c552f45fb17
#
_entry.id   b911d19e5b2cd77d04640c552f45fb17
#
_cell.length_a   1.000
_cell.length_b   1.000
_cell.length_c   1.000
_cell.angle_alpha   90.00
_cell.angle_beta   90.00
_cell.angle_gamma   90.00
#
_symmetry.space_group_name_H-M   'P 1'
#
loop_
_entity.id
_entity.type
_entity.pdbx_description
1 polymer ?
#
loop_
_entity_poly.entity_id
_entity_poly.type
_entity_poly.pdbx_seq_one_letter_code
_entity_poly.pdbx_strand_id
1 'polypeptide(L)' 'MTNINIQQFQGISEVGDFQSALNDAINQALEALSVDTSDQRIAWRLIEVSGSKGGLLGEQSINVNIEAQPN' A
#
# COMPACT_ATOMS: atom_id res chain seq x y z
N MET A 1 -23.95 -14.78 -5.37
CA MET A 1 -23.24 -13.80 -4.54
C MET A 1 -21.80 -13.63 -4.99
N THR A 2 -21.41 -12.42 -5.12
CA THR A 2 -20.08 -12.10 -5.60
C THR A 2 -19.09 -12.12 -4.46
N ASN A 3 -18.03 -12.88 -4.61
CA ASN A 3 -16.94 -12.84 -3.66
C ASN A 3 -15.98 -11.73 -4.07
N ILE A 4 -16.02 -10.66 -3.34
CA ILE A 4 -15.08 -9.57 -3.57
C ILE A 4 -13.88 -9.84 -2.70
N ASN A 5 -12.75 -10.08 -3.34
CA ASN A 5 -11.53 -10.42 -2.64
C ASN A 5 -10.74 -9.15 -2.33
N ILE A 6 -11.33 -8.33 -1.45
CA ILE A 6 -10.69 -7.08 -1.05
C ILE A 6 -9.80 -7.34 0.15
N GLN A 7 -8.56 -6.92 0.05
CA GLN A 7 -7.60 -7.04 1.14
C GLN A 7 -6.94 -5.70 1.40
N GLN A 8 -6.42 -5.55 2.59
CA GLN A 8 -5.73 -4.34 2.98
C GLN A 8 -4.24 -4.59 3.02
N PHE A 9 -3.48 -3.59 2.58
CA PHE A 9 -2.03 -3.65 2.55
C PHE A 9 -1.47 -2.35 3.12
N GLN A 10 -0.32 -2.46 3.73
CA GLN A 10 0.33 -1.32 4.35
C GLN A 10 1.71 -1.12 3.75
N GLY A 11 2.00 0.11 3.38
CA GLY A 11 3.32 0.49 2.92
C GLY A 11 3.93 1.51 3.86
N ILE A 12 5.24 1.53 3.93
CA ILE A 12 5.96 2.38 4.87
C ILE A 12 7.14 3.03 4.15
N SER A 13 7.35 4.31 4.44
CA SER A 13 8.57 5.00 4.05
C SER A 13 9.21 5.58 5.30
N GLU A 14 10.45 5.22 5.54
CA GLU A 14 11.18 5.70 6.72
C GLU A 14 11.86 7.03 6.45
N VAL A 15 11.75 7.54 5.24
CA VAL A 15 12.30 8.84 4.89
C VAL A 15 11.20 9.87 4.62
N GLY A 16 9.95 9.52 4.93
CA GLY A 16 8.86 10.45 4.79
C GLY A 16 8.41 10.69 3.37
N ASP A 17 8.65 9.75 2.47
CA ASP A 17 8.27 9.89 1.07
C ASP A 17 6.96 9.15 0.82
N PHE A 18 5.89 9.93 0.64
CA PHE A 18 4.57 9.36 0.41
C PHE A 18 4.53 8.42 -0.78
N GLN A 19 5.17 8.81 -1.88
CA GLN A 19 5.15 8.00 -3.10
C GLN A 19 5.80 6.64 -2.86
N SER A 20 6.90 6.61 -2.13
CA SER A 20 7.56 5.35 -1.82
C SER A 20 6.70 4.46 -0.95
N ALA A 21 6.03 5.04 0.06
CA ALA A 21 5.15 4.28 0.92
C ALA A 21 3.97 3.71 0.13
N LEU A 22 3.40 4.52 -0.75
CA LEU A 22 2.28 4.08 -1.57
C LEU A 22 2.71 2.96 -2.52
N ASN A 23 3.85 3.11 -3.17
CA ASN A 23 4.36 2.08 -4.07
C ASN A 23 4.64 0.78 -3.33
N ASP A 24 5.14 0.87 -2.10
CA ASP A 24 5.37 -0.31 -1.29
C ASP A 24 4.08 -1.08 -1.05
N ALA A 25 3.02 -0.37 -0.69
CA ALA A 25 1.72 -1.00 -0.46
C ALA A 25 1.17 -1.61 -1.75
N ILE A 26 1.28 -0.89 -2.87
CA ILE A 26 0.78 -1.38 -4.15
C ILE A 26 1.55 -2.62 -4.60
N ASN A 27 2.86 -2.63 -4.42
CA ASN A 27 3.66 -3.78 -4.81
C ASN A 27 3.31 -5.01 -3.98
N GLN A 28 3.05 -4.82 -2.69
CA GLN A 28 2.61 -5.94 -1.86
C GLN A 28 1.27 -6.49 -2.34
N ALA A 29 0.37 -5.60 -2.73
CA ALA A 29 -0.93 -6.02 -3.24
C ALA A 29 -0.78 -6.78 -4.55
N LEU A 30 0.08 -6.31 -5.45
CA LEU A 30 0.32 -7.01 -6.70
C LEU A 30 0.85 -8.40 -6.46
N GLU A 31 1.80 -8.55 -5.53
CA GLU A 31 2.34 -9.86 -5.22
C GLU A 31 1.27 -10.79 -4.64
N ALA A 32 0.47 -10.27 -3.72
CA ALA A 32 -0.47 -11.09 -2.99
C ALA A 32 -1.70 -11.46 -3.83
N LEU A 33 -2.11 -10.56 -4.72
CA LEU A 33 -3.36 -10.73 -5.46
C LEU A 33 -3.15 -11.18 -6.90
N SER A 34 -1.91 -11.20 -7.36
CA SER A 34 -1.63 -11.68 -8.70
C SER A 34 -1.91 -13.16 -8.79
N VAL A 35 -2.68 -13.52 -9.78
CA VAL A 35 -2.79 -14.91 -10.15
C VAL A 35 -1.90 -15.13 -11.36
N ASP A 36 -1.81 -16.36 -11.74
CA ASP A 36 -0.92 -16.78 -12.81
C ASP A 36 -1.43 -16.29 -14.16
N THR A 37 -1.38 -15.00 -14.37
CA THR A 37 -1.81 -14.39 -15.63
C THR A 37 -0.76 -13.41 -16.09
N SER A 38 -0.76 -13.14 -17.38
CA SER A 38 0.16 -12.18 -17.95
C SER A 38 -0.30 -10.74 -17.74
N ASP A 39 -1.56 -10.55 -17.39
CA ASP A 39 -2.11 -9.23 -17.17
C ASP A 39 -2.40 -9.04 -15.70
N GLN A 40 -1.36 -8.64 -14.98
CA GLN A 40 -1.47 -8.42 -13.53
C GLN A 40 -1.99 -7.03 -13.28
N ARG A 41 -3.23 -6.98 -12.86
CA ARG A 41 -3.90 -5.71 -12.65
C ARG A 41 -4.68 -5.75 -11.35
N ILE A 42 -4.55 -4.70 -10.58
CA ILE A 42 -5.34 -4.54 -9.37
C ILE A 42 -6.02 -3.18 -9.39
N ALA A 43 -7.13 -3.10 -8.69
CA ALA A 43 -7.74 -1.83 -8.36
C ALA A 43 -7.44 -1.58 -6.88
N TRP A 44 -7.06 -0.36 -6.55
CA TRP A 44 -6.75 -0.03 -5.16
C TRP A 44 -7.35 1.30 -4.77
N ARG A 45 -7.50 1.48 -3.48
CA ARG A 45 -8.03 2.72 -2.94
C ARG A 45 -7.28 3.05 -1.66
N LEU A 46 -6.92 4.31 -1.51
CA LEU A 46 -6.24 4.78 -0.32
C LEU A 46 -7.24 4.88 0.84
N ILE A 47 -6.91 4.23 1.95
CA ILE A 47 -7.77 4.21 3.12
C ILE A 47 -7.28 5.22 4.15
N GLU A 48 -5.98 5.19 4.42
CA GLU A 48 -5.44 6.03 5.48
C GLU A 48 -3.99 6.34 5.21
N VAL A 49 -3.60 7.57 5.52
CA VAL A 49 -2.21 7.98 5.52
C VAL A 49 -1.93 8.54 6.90
N SER A 50 -0.87 8.06 7.51
CA SER A 50 -0.44 8.57 8.80
C SER A 50 1.06 8.56 8.84
N GLY A 51 1.61 9.17 9.86
CA GLY A 51 3.05 9.18 9.98
C GLY A 51 3.49 9.91 11.22
N SER A 52 4.78 10.03 11.36
CA SER A 52 5.37 10.76 12.45
C SER A 52 6.55 11.58 11.95
N LYS A 53 6.78 12.67 12.62
CA LYS A 53 7.88 13.54 12.27
C LYS A 53 8.39 14.22 13.54
N GLY A 54 9.69 14.23 13.71
CA GLY A 54 10.29 14.89 14.86
C GLY A 54 11.30 14.01 15.53
N GLY A 55 11.48 14.26 16.83
CA GLY A 55 12.46 13.54 17.59
C GLY A 55 13.81 14.24 17.55
N LEU A 56 14.76 13.68 18.28
CA LEU A 56 16.06 14.29 18.47
C LEU A 56 16.83 14.43 17.16
N LEU A 57 16.67 13.47 16.27
CA LEU A 57 17.38 13.44 15.00
C LEU A 57 16.52 13.91 13.82
N GLY A 58 15.33 14.43 14.09
CA GLY A 58 14.46 14.89 13.03
C GLY A 58 13.94 13.78 12.15
N GLU A 59 13.67 12.64 12.74
CA GLU A 59 13.19 11.48 11.98
C GLU A 59 11.81 11.70 11.46
N GLN A 60 11.48 11.04 10.36
CA GLN A 60 10.14 11.10 9.81
C GLN A 60 9.79 9.77 9.14
N SER A 61 8.50 9.45 9.20
CA SER A 61 8.03 8.23 8.56
C SER A 61 6.61 8.46 8.08
N ILE A 62 6.21 7.68 7.06
CA ILE A 62 4.86 7.71 6.53
C ILE A 62 4.37 6.28 6.41
N ASN A 63 3.15 6.04 6.86
CA ASN A 63 2.45 4.78 6.71
C ASN A 63 1.26 4.99 5.80
N VAL A 64 1.07 4.10 4.84
CA VAL A 64 -0.03 4.17 3.89
C VAL A 64 -0.80 2.86 3.96
N ASN A 65 -2.10 2.94 4.15
CA ASN A 65 -2.98 1.77 4.09
C ASN A 65 -3.86 1.88 2.87
N ILE A 66 -3.90 0.81 2.10
CA ILE A 66 -4.77 0.74 0.94
C ILE A 66 -5.64 -0.51 1.01
N GLU A 67 -6.77 -0.45 0.32
CA GLU A 67 -7.56 -1.62 -0.03
C GLU A 67 -7.27 -1.96 -1.47
N ALA A 68 -7.14 -3.24 -1.77
CA ALA A 68 -6.88 -3.65 -3.14
C ALA A 68 -7.64 -4.93 -3.44
N GLN A 69 -7.98 -5.09 -4.70
CA GLN A 69 -8.66 -6.26 -5.20
C GLN A 69 -8.20 -6.54 -6.61
N PRO A 70 -8.30 -7.80 -7.05
CA PRO A 70 -8.01 -8.09 -8.45
C PRO A 70 -8.97 -7.36 -9.36
N ASN A 71 -8.48 -6.90 -10.47
CA ASN A 71 -9.28 -6.11 -11.39
C ASN A 71 -9.47 -6.82 -12.72
#